data_1c7c16a0a4acd3d00a1b03c0903669f1
#
_entry.id   1c7c16a0a4acd3d00a1b03c0903669f1
#
_cell.length_a   1.000
_cell.length_b   1.000
_cell.length_c   1.000
_cell.angle_alpha   90.00
_cell.angle_beta   90.00
_cell.angle_gamma   90.00
#
_symmetry.space_group_name_H-M   'P 1'
#
loop_
_entity.id
_entity.type
_entity.pdbx_description
1 polymer ?
#
loop_
_entity_poly.entity_id
_entity_poly.type
_entity_poly.pdbx_seq_one_letter_code
_entity_poly.pdbx_strand_id
1 'polypeptide(L)'
;GRVAYAASKYGQAGLSNAVHEDLKEKGISVVAVYPGKTNTPIHDSNMSKDDPQREKMLGPEQVAEVVLEAALIPAENDVKELVVNA
;
A
#
# COMPACT_ATOMS: atom_id res chain seq x y z
N GLY A 1 -16.76 -12.07 3.08
CA GLY A 1 -16.82 -11.75 1.70
C GLY A 1 -16.25 -10.39 1.33
N ARG A 2 -16.60 -9.94 0.14
CA ARG A 2 -16.08 -8.68 -0.39
C ARG A 2 -16.57 -7.45 0.37
N VAL A 3 -17.78 -7.52 0.95
CA VAL A 3 -18.32 -6.39 1.72
C VAL A 3 -17.45 -6.13 2.95
N ALA A 4 -17.14 -7.17 3.70
CA ALA A 4 -16.29 -7.04 4.87
C ALA A 4 -14.88 -6.58 4.49
N TYR A 5 -14.33 -7.13 3.41
CA TYR A 5 -13.02 -6.71 2.89
C TYR A 5 -13.02 -5.23 2.50
N ALA A 6 -14.02 -4.80 1.73
CA ALA A 6 -14.13 -3.41 1.30
C ALA A 6 -14.27 -2.46 2.49
N ALA A 7 -15.14 -2.79 3.45
CA ALA A 7 -15.31 -1.98 4.66
C ALA A 7 -14.00 -1.86 5.43
N SER A 8 -13.26 -2.96 5.57
CA SER A 8 -11.97 -2.98 6.24
C SER A 8 -10.95 -2.07 5.54
N LYS A 9 -10.86 -2.16 4.20
CA LYS A 9 -9.91 -1.35 3.43
C LYS A 9 -10.25 0.13 3.47
N TYR A 10 -11.53 0.49 3.32
CA TYR A 10 -11.94 1.89 3.44
C TYR A 10 -11.72 2.42 4.85
N GLY A 11 -11.96 1.57 5.86
CA GLY A 11 -11.69 1.93 7.25
C GLY A 11 -10.21 2.25 7.48
N GLN A 12 -9.32 1.43 6.93
CA GLN A 12 -7.88 1.67 7.01
C GLN A 12 -7.49 2.98 6.32
N ALA A 13 -8.07 3.25 5.14
CA ALA A 13 -7.78 4.48 4.41
C ALA A 13 -8.24 5.71 5.19
N GLY A 14 -9.45 5.66 5.76
CA GLY A 14 -9.97 6.75 6.57
C GLY A 14 -9.14 6.97 7.83
N LEU A 15 -8.74 5.90 8.50
CA LEU A 15 -7.89 5.99 9.68
C LEU A 15 -6.53 6.60 9.32
N SER A 16 -5.92 6.15 8.25
CA SER A 16 -4.62 6.67 7.79
C SER A 16 -4.69 8.16 7.48
N ASN A 17 -5.75 8.60 6.80
CA ASN A 17 -5.95 10.02 6.51
C ASN A 17 -6.13 10.86 7.77
N ALA A 18 -6.91 10.36 8.73
CA ALA A 18 -7.13 11.06 9.99
C ALA A 18 -5.83 11.20 10.79
N VAL A 19 -5.05 10.12 10.87
CA VAL A 19 -3.75 10.13 11.55
C VAL A 19 -2.79 11.08 10.85
N HIS A 20 -2.78 11.09 9.51
CA HIS A 20 -1.95 12.02 8.73
C HIS A 20 -2.25 13.47 9.11
N GLU A 21 -3.53 13.84 9.14
CA GLU A 21 -3.93 15.21 9.47
C GLU A 21 -3.58 15.57 10.92
N ASP A 22 -3.81 14.66 11.87
CA ASP A 22 -3.54 14.91 13.28
C ASP A 22 -2.04 15.08 13.56
N LEU A 23 -1.19 14.32 12.87
CA LEU A 23 0.24 14.34 13.12
C LEU A 23 1.01 15.35 12.28
N LYS A 24 0.39 15.87 11.24
CA LYS A 24 0.99 16.87 10.35
C LYS A 24 1.44 18.10 11.12
N GLU A 25 0.63 18.59 12.04
CA GLU A 25 0.95 19.75 12.85
C GLU A 25 2.16 19.51 13.78
N LYS A 26 2.43 18.25 14.09
CA LYS A 26 3.57 17.85 14.92
C LYS A 26 4.82 17.56 14.10
N GLY A 27 4.78 17.81 12.79
CA GLY A 27 5.91 17.55 11.90
C GLY A 27 6.13 16.08 11.60
N ILE A 28 5.13 15.24 11.84
CA ILE A 28 5.20 13.80 11.56
C ILE A 28 4.45 13.52 10.26
N SER A 29 5.13 12.86 9.33
CA SER A 29 4.57 12.49 8.04
C SER A 29 4.02 11.05 8.10
N VAL A 30 2.77 10.88 7.70
CA VAL A 30 2.12 9.57 7.59
C VAL A 30 1.71 9.37 6.14
N VAL A 31 2.19 8.32 5.50
CA VAL A 31 1.91 8.01 4.10
C VAL A 31 1.33 6.61 4.01
N ALA A 32 0.16 6.48 3.38
CA ALA A 32 -0.42 5.19 3.08
C ALA A 32 0.04 4.73 1.70
N VAL A 33 0.54 3.50 1.61
CA VAL A 33 0.97 2.90 0.34
C VAL A 33 -0.03 1.83 -0.05
N TYR A 34 -0.59 1.94 -1.24
CA TYR A 34 -1.58 1.00 -1.77
C TYR A 34 -0.96 0.25 -2.96
N PRO A 35 -0.34 -0.91 -2.71
CA PRO A 35 0.19 -1.70 -3.82
C PRO A 35 -0.93 -2.45 -4.52
N GLY A 36 -0.80 -2.64 -5.83
CA GLY A 36 -1.61 -3.58 -6.56
C GLY A 36 -1.27 -5.02 -6.17
N LYS A 37 -1.75 -6.00 -6.94
CA LYS A 37 -1.44 -7.40 -6.65
C LYS A 37 0.07 -7.63 -6.62
N THR A 38 0.54 -8.16 -5.51
CA THR A 38 1.95 -8.45 -5.29
C THR A 38 2.17 -9.96 -5.30
N ASN A 39 3.20 -10.39 -6.00
CA ASN A 39 3.53 -11.82 -6.10
C ASN A 39 4.14 -12.30 -4.78
N THR A 40 3.30 -12.88 -3.93
CA THR A 40 3.69 -13.39 -2.61
C THR A 40 3.08 -14.78 -2.39
N PRO A 41 3.54 -15.54 -1.40
CA PRO A 41 2.99 -16.86 -1.08
C PRO A 41 1.51 -16.88 -0.75
N ILE A 42 0.89 -15.75 -0.43
CA ILE A 42 -0.55 -15.70 -0.15
C ILE A 42 -1.39 -16.16 -1.33
N HIS A 43 -0.86 -16.10 -2.55
CA HIS A 43 -1.54 -16.54 -3.76
C HIS A 43 -1.35 -18.03 -4.05
N ASP A 44 -0.54 -18.74 -3.28
CA ASP A 44 -0.21 -20.14 -3.52
C ASP A 44 -1.43 -21.07 -3.34
N SER A 45 -2.44 -20.65 -2.59
CA SER A 45 -3.63 -21.46 -2.33
C SER A 45 -4.59 -21.51 -3.52
N ASN A 46 -4.57 -20.51 -4.40
CA ASN A 46 -5.51 -20.41 -5.53
C ASN A 46 -4.82 -20.11 -6.86
N MET A 47 -3.50 -20.15 -6.89
CA MET A 47 -2.70 -19.85 -8.08
C MET A 47 -1.39 -20.63 -8.00
N SER A 48 -1.03 -21.33 -9.08
CA SER A 48 0.24 -22.05 -9.13
C SER A 48 1.42 -21.07 -9.13
N LYS A 49 2.58 -21.56 -8.71
CA LYS A 49 3.80 -20.72 -8.69
C LYS A 49 4.24 -20.31 -10.07
N ASP A 50 3.87 -21.08 -11.09
CA ASP A 50 4.25 -20.83 -12.48
C ASP A 50 3.13 -20.16 -13.28
N ASP A 51 2.05 -19.72 -12.62
CA ASP A 51 0.93 -19.06 -13.28
C ASP A 51 1.42 -17.79 -13.99
N PRO A 52 1.14 -17.63 -15.30
CA PRO A 52 1.58 -16.43 -16.02
C PRO A 52 1.07 -15.11 -15.46
N GLN A 53 -0.05 -15.13 -14.72
CA GLN A 53 -0.57 -13.92 -14.08
C GLN A 53 0.39 -13.36 -13.05
N ARG A 54 1.26 -14.19 -12.48
CA ARG A 54 2.25 -13.73 -11.50
C ARG A 54 3.27 -12.76 -12.11
N GLU A 55 3.54 -12.88 -13.39
CA GLU A 55 4.45 -11.97 -14.09
C GLU A 55 3.89 -10.55 -14.16
N LYS A 56 2.56 -10.43 -14.12
CA LYS A 56 1.87 -9.13 -14.14
C LYS A 56 1.72 -8.54 -12.75
N MET A 57 2.08 -9.27 -11.71
CA MET A 57 2.02 -8.79 -10.34
C MET A 57 3.29 -8.04 -9.99
N LEU A 58 3.17 -7.14 -9.00
CA LEU A 58 4.35 -6.47 -8.45
C LEU A 58 5.24 -7.48 -7.73
N GLY A 59 6.54 -7.35 -7.87
CA GLY A 59 7.48 -8.05 -7.01
C GLY A 59 7.49 -7.42 -5.62
N PRO A 60 7.71 -8.22 -4.56
CA PRO A 60 7.83 -7.67 -3.20
C PRO A 60 8.92 -6.59 -3.09
N GLU A 61 9.98 -6.73 -3.86
CA GLU A 61 11.09 -5.78 -3.87
C GLU A 61 10.66 -4.42 -4.42
N GLN A 62 9.80 -4.41 -5.43
CA GLN A 62 9.26 -3.16 -6.00
C GLN A 62 8.42 -2.42 -4.99
N VAL A 63 7.58 -3.14 -4.22
CA VAL A 63 6.76 -2.55 -3.17
C VAL A 63 7.65 -2.01 -2.06
N ALA A 64 8.66 -2.77 -1.67
CA ALA A 64 9.60 -2.35 -0.63
C ALA A 64 10.36 -1.07 -1.01
N GLU A 65 10.76 -0.94 -2.28
CA GLU A 65 11.41 0.28 -2.77
C GLU A 65 10.51 1.50 -2.64
N VAL A 66 9.24 1.36 -3.00
CA VAL A 66 8.27 2.46 -2.90
C VAL A 66 8.06 2.85 -1.44
N VAL A 67 7.96 1.88 -0.54
CA VAL A 67 7.83 2.16 0.90
C VAL A 67 9.04 2.92 1.41
N LEU A 68 10.24 2.52 1.00
CA LEU A 68 11.46 3.22 1.38
C LEU A 68 11.49 4.65 0.85
N GLU A 69 11.11 4.85 -0.41
CA GLU A 69 11.02 6.18 -0.99
C GLU A 69 10.00 7.04 -0.27
N ALA A 70 8.85 6.45 0.10
CA ALA A 70 7.82 7.15 0.85
C ALA A 70 8.34 7.67 2.18
N ALA A 71 9.20 6.89 2.85
CA ALA A 71 9.78 7.28 4.12
C ALA A 71 10.73 8.48 3.99
N LEU A 72 11.24 8.74 2.78
CA LEU A 72 12.17 9.83 2.52
C LEU A 72 11.50 11.09 1.97
N ILE A 73 10.18 11.06 1.73
CA ILE A 73 9.47 12.22 1.23
C ILE A 73 9.45 13.31 2.32
N PRO A 74 9.87 14.55 1.99
CA PRO A 74 9.79 15.64 2.95
C PRO A 74 8.35 15.90 3.41
N ALA A 75 8.17 16.17 4.69
CA ALA A 75 6.85 16.40 5.28
C ALA A 75 6.10 17.57 4.62
N GLU A 76 6.83 18.60 4.18
CA GLU A 76 6.23 19.75 3.52
C GLU A 76 5.58 19.44 2.18
N ASN A 77 5.90 18.30 1.57
CA ASN A 77 5.27 17.88 0.31
C ASN A 77 3.83 17.40 0.51
N ASP A 78 3.44 17.11 1.75
CA ASP A 78 2.07 16.74 2.12
C ASP A 78 1.51 15.57 1.31
N VAL A 79 2.31 14.55 1.10
CA VAL A 79 1.88 13.33 0.41
C VAL A 79 1.14 12.43 1.40
N LYS A 80 -0.13 12.11 1.10
CA LYS A 80 -0.96 11.27 1.96
C LYS A 80 -1.01 9.83 1.50
N GLU A 81 -1.00 9.62 0.19
CA GLU A 81 -1.22 8.31 -0.41
C GLU A 81 -0.31 8.11 -1.61
N LEU A 82 0.16 6.88 -1.77
CA LEU A 82 0.88 6.44 -2.96
C LEU A 82 0.22 5.16 -3.47
N VAL A 83 -0.17 5.16 -4.74
CA VAL A 83 -0.74 3.99 -5.39
C VAL A 83 0.31 3.39 -6.31
N VAL A 84 0.60 2.11 -6.13
CA VAL A 84 1.60 1.40 -6.93
C VAL A 84 0.89 0.37 -7.78
N ASN A 85 0.93 0.55 -9.09
CA ASN A 85 0.33 -0.37 -10.03
C ASN A 85 1.38 -1.21 -10.72
N ALA A 86 0.99 -2.44 -11.02
CA ALA A 86 1.85 -3.33 -11.78
C ALA A 86 1.95 -2.89 -13.25
#